data_d0d2b967696e44531305c8ca53561bb4
#
_entry.id   d0d2b967696e44531305c8ca53561bb4
#
_cell.length_a   1.000
_cell.length_b   1.000
_cell.length_c   1.000
_cell.angle_alpha   90.00
_cell.angle_beta   90.00
_cell.angle_gamma   90.00
#
_symmetry.space_group_name_H-M   'P 1'
#
loop_
_entity.id
_entity.type
_entity.pdbx_description
1 polymer ?
#
loop_
_entity_poly.entity_id
_entity_poly.type
_entity_poly.pdbx_seq_one_letter_code
_entity_poly.pdbx_strand_id
1 'polypeptide(L)'
;MATSSRRAIGFLFAIALAAGFAQFGAVASLNDVARHFGHVEPTGSLRAVVGLSGSAIGIGLAVVRLASLAALPVTALADHRGRTRVVRAALFAGLLATSTAALSPNYWFFVACFALARPLLTAVSTIVQVLTVELSSTTQRIHRLVIMAAGAGVGSGLSAILHGLIRGPGSFRWLFALTLVPVAAITPLVSSIPESPRHGDEFLRLGAVPRDARARLIAVALVAFAAGMVTGPANGFAFVYAEGILKLAPHVVAGIVVASAATGLAGLIASRALAHAIGRRATVAIGLSALAVTSTVAYSGGRVSFVLGYMIGVGAAGLFAPAASALSTEIFSRRVRSTAAGWVALAGILGATAGLALFGVVGDSVHVAAVTSLRLPALVTFLPLLPTLALLVRVPESRGVDID
;
A
#
# COMPACT_ATOMS: atom_id res chain seq x y z
N MET A 1 -13.07 17.75 28.45
CA MET A 1 -11.91 17.14 27.73
C MET A 1 -12.23 15.81 27.04
N ALA A 2 -12.94 14.86 27.65
CA ALA A 2 -13.21 13.54 27.03
C ALA A 2 -14.09 13.58 25.76
N THR A 3 -15.06 14.46 25.66
CA THR A 3 -15.97 14.62 24.50
C THR A 3 -15.24 15.24 23.29
N SER A 4 -14.34 16.18 23.50
CA SER A 4 -13.50 16.79 22.46
C SER A 4 -12.54 15.77 21.83
N SER A 5 -11.91 14.92 22.65
CA SER A 5 -11.02 13.84 22.15
C SER A 5 -11.78 12.80 21.33
N ARG A 6 -13.00 12.41 21.71
CA ARG A 6 -13.80 11.45 20.94
C ARG A 6 -14.20 11.99 19.56
N ARG A 7 -14.60 13.27 19.48
CA ARG A 7 -14.93 13.94 18.20
C ARG A 7 -13.71 14.01 17.28
N ALA A 8 -12.54 14.39 17.82
CA ALA A 8 -11.30 14.43 17.04
C ALA A 8 -10.94 13.05 16.45
N ILE A 9 -11.07 11.98 17.25
CA ILE A 9 -10.83 10.61 16.76
C ILE A 9 -11.83 10.22 15.66
N GLY A 10 -13.10 10.62 15.77
CA GLY A 10 -14.10 10.40 14.71
C GLY A 10 -13.72 11.12 13.39
N PHE A 11 -13.22 12.34 13.47
CA PHE A 11 -12.74 13.06 12.27
C PHE A 11 -11.49 12.42 11.70
N LEU A 12 -10.55 12.00 12.52
CA LEU A 12 -9.35 11.27 12.03
C LEU A 12 -9.72 9.95 11.35
N PHE A 13 -10.72 9.22 11.87
CA PHE A 13 -11.26 8.03 11.22
C PHE A 13 -11.87 8.35 9.85
N ALA A 14 -12.67 9.42 9.73
CA ALA A 14 -13.26 9.83 8.47
C ALA A 14 -12.18 10.23 7.44
N ILE A 15 -11.11 10.89 7.88
CA ILE A 15 -9.95 11.22 7.03
C ILE A 15 -9.24 9.95 6.56
N ALA A 16 -9.01 8.99 7.45
CA ALA A 16 -8.39 7.71 7.12
C ALA A 16 -9.23 6.92 6.11
N LEU A 17 -10.57 6.92 6.28
CA LEU A 17 -11.51 6.31 5.37
C LEU A 17 -11.45 6.97 3.99
N ALA A 18 -11.50 8.29 3.91
CA ALA A 18 -11.43 9.03 2.64
C ALA A 18 -10.09 8.79 1.92
N ALA A 19 -8.98 8.79 2.64
CA ALA A 19 -7.67 8.51 2.08
C ALA A 19 -7.55 7.06 1.58
N GLY A 20 -8.08 6.10 2.32
CA GLY A 20 -8.14 4.69 1.91
C GLY A 20 -8.99 4.48 0.66
N PHE A 21 -10.17 5.08 0.61
CA PHE A 21 -11.06 5.07 -0.55
C PHE A 21 -10.36 5.61 -1.81
N ALA A 22 -9.79 6.81 -1.74
CA ALA A 22 -9.16 7.46 -2.87
C ALA A 22 -7.91 6.69 -3.36
N GLN A 23 -7.08 6.19 -2.45
CA GLN A 23 -5.86 5.47 -2.83
C GLN A 23 -6.15 4.09 -3.45
N PHE A 24 -7.16 3.38 -2.98
CA PHE A 24 -7.51 2.05 -3.48
C PHE A 24 -8.31 2.11 -4.77
N GLY A 25 -9.06 3.18 -5.00
CA GLY A 25 -9.88 3.38 -6.20
C GLY A 25 -9.10 3.23 -7.51
N ALA A 26 -7.85 3.71 -7.53
CA ALA A 26 -6.95 3.57 -8.68
C ALA A 26 -6.70 2.11 -9.07
N VAL A 27 -6.49 1.24 -8.06
CA VAL A 27 -6.23 -0.19 -8.29
C VAL A 27 -7.52 -0.91 -8.65
N ALA A 28 -8.62 -0.62 -7.95
CA ALA A 28 -9.92 -1.24 -8.19
C ALA A 28 -10.44 -0.98 -9.60
N SER A 29 -10.30 0.24 -10.11
CA SER A 29 -10.82 0.63 -11.43
C SER A 29 -9.83 0.41 -12.59
N LEU A 30 -8.64 -0.11 -12.32
CA LEU A 30 -7.56 -0.15 -13.31
C LEU A 30 -7.90 -0.97 -14.55
N ASN A 31 -8.69 -2.04 -14.41
CA ASN A 31 -9.18 -2.82 -15.55
C ASN A 31 -10.12 -1.98 -16.43
N ASP A 32 -11.03 -1.22 -15.84
CA ASP A 32 -11.95 -0.35 -16.59
C ASP A 32 -11.21 0.80 -17.29
N VAL A 33 -10.22 1.38 -16.61
CA VAL A 33 -9.33 2.40 -17.17
C VAL A 33 -8.56 1.84 -18.37
N ALA A 34 -7.98 0.64 -18.24
CA ALA A 34 -7.22 0.00 -19.31
C ALA A 34 -8.10 -0.30 -20.53
N ARG A 35 -9.32 -0.76 -20.31
CA ARG A 35 -10.31 -1.02 -21.38
C ARG A 35 -10.83 0.25 -22.04
N HIS A 36 -10.99 1.32 -21.26
CA HIS A 36 -11.51 2.58 -21.79
C HIS A 36 -10.52 3.31 -22.70
N PHE A 37 -9.23 3.27 -22.35
CA PHE A 37 -8.17 3.96 -23.11
C PHE A 37 -7.42 3.06 -24.08
N GLY A 38 -7.70 1.76 -24.07
CA GLY A 38 -7.07 0.76 -24.92
C GLY A 38 -8.05 0.12 -25.90
N HIS A 39 -7.50 -0.73 -26.78
CA HIS A 39 -8.28 -1.55 -27.71
C HIS A 39 -8.29 -2.99 -27.21
N VAL A 40 -9.49 -3.51 -26.97
CA VAL A 40 -9.70 -4.87 -26.46
C VAL A 40 -10.07 -5.81 -27.61
N GLU A 41 -9.30 -6.90 -27.74
CA GLU A 41 -9.57 -8.01 -28.66
C GLU A 41 -9.96 -9.26 -27.85
N PRO A 42 -10.78 -10.17 -28.41
CA PRO A 42 -11.26 -11.34 -27.66
C PRO A 42 -10.16 -12.38 -27.34
N THR A 43 -9.09 -12.41 -28.12
CA THR A 43 -8.00 -13.39 -27.98
C THR A 43 -6.65 -12.72 -28.27
N GLY A 44 -5.57 -13.24 -27.70
CA GLY A 44 -4.22 -12.78 -27.99
C GLY A 44 -3.36 -12.45 -26.76
N SER A 45 -2.47 -11.49 -26.89
CA SER A 45 -1.56 -11.04 -25.84
C SER A 45 -2.29 -10.38 -24.66
N LEU A 46 -1.56 -10.14 -23.56
CA LEU A 46 -2.08 -9.38 -22.41
C LEU A 46 -2.69 -8.04 -22.86
N ARG A 47 -2.02 -7.33 -23.79
CA ARG A 47 -2.51 -6.08 -24.36
C ARG A 47 -3.87 -6.24 -25.06
N ALA A 48 -4.03 -7.29 -25.86
CA ALA A 48 -5.26 -7.54 -26.60
C ALA A 48 -6.44 -7.77 -25.65
N VAL A 49 -6.25 -8.55 -24.58
CA VAL A 49 -7.30 -8.94 -23.64
C VAL A 49 -7.67 -7.84 -22.65
N VAL A 50 -6.71 -7.02 -22.23
CA VAL A 50 -6.88 -5.97 -21.21
C VAL A 50 -7.08 -4.59 -21.84
N GLY A 51 -6.57 -4.37 -23.06
CA GLY A 51 -6.67 -3.10 -23.80
C GLY A 51 -5.39 -2.27 -23.78
N LEU A 52 -4.62 -2.32 -22.70
CA LEU A 52 -3.30 -1.69 -22.58
C LEU A 52 -2.22 -2.75 -22.39
N SER A 53 -0.98 -2.44 -22.81
CA SER A 53 0.16 -3.32 -22.56
C SER A 53 0.43 -3.44 -21.05
N GLY A 54 0.90 -4.59 -20.61
CA GLY A 54 1.32 -4.81 -19.23
C GLY A 54 2.43 -3.85 -18.82
N SER A 55 3.35 -3.50 -19.73
CA SER A 55 4.38 -2.49 -19.52
C SER A 55 3.79 -1.10 -19.28
N ALA A 56 2.77 -0.66 -20.04
CA ALA A 56 2.13 0.62 -19.81
C ALA A 56 1.47 0.67 -18.43
N ILE A 57 0.72 -0.39 -18.07
CA ILE A 57 0.07 -0.51 -16.75
C ILE A 57 1.13 -0.55 -15.64
N GLY A 58 2.14 -1.39 -15.77
CA GLY A 58 3.20 -1.57 -14.77
C GLY A 58 4.03 -0.31 -14.55
N ILE A 59 4.42 0.38 -15.63
CA ILE A 59 5.16 1.65 -15.54
C ILE A 59 4.27 2.75 -14.93
N GLY A 60 3.00 2.83 -15.33
CA GLY A 60 2.07 3.80 -14.75
C GLY A 60 1.93 3.62 -13.23
N LEU A 61 1.69 2.38 -12.78
CA LEU A 61 1.65 2.07 -11.34
C LEU A 61 2.99 2.31 -10.64
N ALA A 62 4.11 2.02 -11.31
CA ALA A 62 5.45 2.27 -10.80
C ALA A 62 5.72 3.76 -10.59
N VAL A 63 5.30 4.62 -11.54
CA VAL A 63 5.38 6.09 -11.42
C VAL A 63 4.57 6.58 -10.23
N VAL A 64 3.32 6.12 -10.10
CA VAL A 64 2.46 6.47 -8.96
C VAL A 64 3.09 6.01 -7.64
N ARG A 65 3.71 4.82 -7.62
CA ARG A 65 4.37 4.30 -6.43
C ARG A 65 5.62 5.08 -6.08
N LEU A 66 6.44 5.40 -7.06
CA LEU A 66 7.65 6.22 -6.88
C LEU A 66 7.32 7.63 -6.39
N ALA A 67 6.26 8.23 -6.92
CA ALA A 67 5.78 9.54 -6.50
C ALA A 67 5.46 9.60 -4.99
N SER A 68 5.10 8.47 -4.35
CA SER A 68 4.85 8.43 -2.91
C SER A 68 6.06 8.81 -2.05
N LEU A 69 7.29 8.83 -2.60
CA LEU A 69 8.49 9.39 -1.92
C LEU A 69 8.32 10.87 -1.59
N ALA A 70 7.57 11.62 -2.39
CA ALA A 70 7.28 13.03 -2.12
C ALA A 70 6.34 13.22 -0.89
N ALA A 71 5.86 12.14 -0.28
CA ALA A 71 5.18 12.23 1.02
C ALA A 71 6.14 12.66 2.15
N LEU A 72 7.44 12.32 2.05
CA LEU A 72 8.45 12.67 3.07
C LEU A 72 8.57 14.19 3.30
N PRO A 73 8.81 15.02 2.27
CA PRO A 73 8.84 16.47 2.48
C PRO A 73 7.49 17.04 2.94
N VAL A 74 6.36 16.45 2.56
CA VAL A 74 5.03 16.89 3.02
C VAL A 74 4.84 16.59 4.52
N THR A 75 5.29 15.42 4.98
CA THR A 75 5.24 15.11 6.42
C THR A 75 6.19 15.98 7.23
N ALA A 76 7.40 16.24 6.74
CA ALA A 76 8.32 17.17 7.37
C ALA A 76 7.73 18.60 7.46
N LEU A 77 7.04 19.07 6.41
CA LEU A 77 6.35 20.36 6.42
C LEU A 77 5.28 20.43 7.52
N ALA A 78 4.65 19.31 7.88
CA ALA A 78 3.64 19.26 8.92
C ALA A 78 4.23 19.55 10.32
N ASP A 79 5.45 19.11 10.59
CA ASP A 79 6.13 19.37 11.85
C ASP A 79 6.48 20.87 12.02
N HIS A 80 6.75 21.58 10.90
CA HIS A 80 7.07 23.01 10.91
C HIS A 80 5.84 23.93 10.85
N ARG A 81 4.87 23.63 9.95
CA ARG A 81 3.72 24.50 9.69
C ARG A 81 2.47 24.17 10.49
N GLY A 82 2.49 23.05 11.22
CA GLY A 82 1.37 22.53 11.98
C GLY A 82 0.66 21.39 11.26
N ARG A 83 0.44 20.30 11.98
CA ARG A 83 -0.03 19.02 11.43
C ARG A 83 -1.45 19.10 10.90
N THR A 84 -2.36 19.70 11.64
CA THR A 84 -3.76 19.85 11.23
C THR A 84 -3.91 20.69 9.97
N ARG A 85 -3.13 21.78 9.88
CA ARG A 85 -3.13 22.65 8.70
C ARG A 85 -2.63 21.92 7.45
N VAL A 86 -1.51 21.17 7.57
CA VAL A 86 -0.94 20.41 6.45
C VAL A 86 -1.85 19.24 6.07
N VAL A 87 -2.44 18.51 7.03
CA VAL A 87 -3.43 17.45 6.74
C VAL A 87 -4.60 18.01 5.94
N ARG A 88 -5.15 19.17 6.33
CA ARG A 88 -6.26 19.80 5.61
C ARG A 88 -5.89 20.13 4.16
N ALA A 89 -4.76 20.79 3.95
CA ALA A 89 -4.30 21.16 2.60
C ALA A 89 -3.97 19.92 1.75
N ALA A 90 -3.25 18.94 2.31
CA ALA A 90 -2.88 17.73 1.61
C ALA A 90 -4.08 16.82 1.32
N LEU A 91 -5.05 16.71 2.25
CA LEU A 91 -6.28 15.98 2.02
C LEU A 91 -7.10 16.61 0.90
N PHE A 92 -7.33 17.93 0.97
CA PHE A 92 -8.04 18.68 -0.06
C PHE A 92 -7.38 18.49 -1.43
N ALA A 93 -6.10 18.79 -1.55
CA ALA A 93 -5.37 18.69 -2.82
C ALA A 93 -5.27 17.25 -3.32
N GLY A 94 -5.05 16.28 -2.44
CA GLY A 94 -4.96 14.86 -2.79
C GLY A 94 -6.29 14.28 -3.28
N LEU A 95 -7.41 14.60 -2.60
CA LEU A 95 -8.74 14.18 -3.03
C LEU A 95 -9.16 14.90 -4.32
N LEU A 96 -8.85 16.19 -4.46
CA LEU A 96 -9.13 16.94 -5.68
C LEU A 96 -8.32 16.37 -6.87
N ALA A 97 -7.03 16.10 -6.69
CA ALA A 97 -6.22 15.43 -7.72
C ALA A 97 -6.77 14.04 -8.08
N THR A 98 -7.32 13.30 -7.11
CA THR A 98 -8.00 12.03 -7.39
C THR A 98 -9.29 12.24 -8.17
N SER A 99 -10.09 13.26 -7.83
CA SER A 99 -11.34 13.54 -8.54
C SER A 99 -11.10 14.00 -9.97
N THR A 100 -10.00 14.71 -10.25
CA THR A 100 -9.65 15.12 -11.63
C THR A 100 -9.34 13.92 -12.52
N ALA A 101 -9.00 12.75 -11.96
CA ALA A 101 -8.87 11.52 -12.73
C ALA A 101 -10.18 11.08 -13.41
N ALA A 102 -11.35 11.54 -12.92
CA ALA A 102 -12.64 11.36 -13.61
C ALA A 102 -12.69 12.02 -14.99
N LEU A 103 -11.92 13.10 -15.20
CA LEU A 103 -11.87 13.86 -16.42
C LEU A 103 -10.73 13.43 -17.37
N SER A 104 -10.04 12.33 -17.07
CA SER A 104 -8.88 11.89 -17.83
C SER A 104 -9.20 11.69 -19.30
N PRO A 105 -8.48 12.36 -20.22
CA PRO A 105 -8.61 12.16 -21.65
C PRO A 105 -7.83 10.94 -22.16
N ASN A 106 -6.80 10.50 -21.40
CA ASN A 106 -5.95 9.36 -21.73
C ASN A 106 -5.37 8.72 -20.45
N TYR A 107 -4.74 7.56 -20.63
CA TYR A 107 -4.16 6.79 -19.54
C TYR A 107 -3.05 7.56 -18.78
N TRP A 108 -2.17 8.28 -19.49
CA TRP A 108 -1.06 8.97 -18.84
C TRP A 108 -1.50 10.19 -18.01
N PHE A 109 -2.56 10.86 -18.42
CA PHE A 109 -3.18 11.90 -17.61
C PHE A 109 -3.76 11.28 -16.32
N PHE A 110 -4.42 10.12 -16.42
CA PHE A 110 -4.87 9.38 -15.25
C PHE A 110 -3.70 9.05 -14.30
N VAL A 111 -2.59 8.53 -14.82
CA VAL A 111 -1.37 8.26 -14.06
C VAL A 111 -0.84 9.53 -13.40
N ALA A 112 -0.81 10.67 -14.10
CA ALA A 112 -0.35 11.94 -13.55
C ALA A 112 -1.22 12.41 -12.37
N CYS A 113 -2.56 12.31 -12.49
CA CYS A 113 -3.47 12.63 -11.38
C CYS A 113 -3.15 11.83 -10.12
N PHE A 114 -2.91 10.51 -10.26
CA PHE A 114 -2.56 9.67 -9.13
C PHE A 114 -1.13 9.87 -8.64
N ALA A 115 -0.19 10.19 -9.52
CA ALA A 115 1.17 10.55 -9.11
C ALA A 115 1.21 11.83 -8.26
N LEU A 116 0.29 12.76 -8.49
CA LEU A 116 0.10 13.96 -7.65
C LEU A 116 -0.68 13.65 -6.37
N ALA A 117 -1.74 12.86 -6.45
CA ALA A 117 -2.60 12.53 -5.31
C ALA A 117 -1.88 11.64 -4.29
N ARG A 118 -1.13 10.64 -4.75
CA ARG A 118 -0.53 9.59 -3.91
C ARG A 118 0.36 10.11 -2.79
N PRO A 119 1.35 10.99 -3.03
CA PRO A 119 2.20 11.51 -1.97
C PRO A 119 1.41 12.30 -0.91
N LEU A 120 0.44 13.09 -1.34
CA LEU A 120 -0.39 13.90 -0.45
C LEU A 120 -1.24 13.01 0.48
N LEU A 121 -1.93 12.02 -0.09
CA LEU A 121 -2.75 11.08 0.69
C LEU A 121 -1.91 10.14 1.56
N THR A 122 -0.70 9.79 1.13
CA THR A 122 0.25 9.02 1.94
C THR A 122 0.72 9.85 3.15
N ALA A 123 1.07 11.11 2.93
CA ALA A 123 1.43 12.04 4.01
C ALA A 123 0.26 12.23 5.00
N VAL A 124 -0.95 12.42 4.49
CA VAL A 124 -2.17 12.49 5.34
C VAL A 124 -2.28 11.25 6.22
N SER A 125 -2.16 10.04 5.65
CA SER A 125 -2.25 8.79 6.40
C SER A 125 -1.20 8.70 7.51
N THR A 126 0.03 9.15 7.25
CA THR A 126 1.13 9.18 8.23
C THR A 126 0.85 10.19 9.34
N ILE A 127 0.48 11.43 8.98
CA ILE A 127 0.24 12.50 9.96
C ILE A 127 -0.99 12.17 10.83
N VAL A 128 -2.03 11.55 10.27
CA VAL A 128 -3.22 11.08 11.01
C VAL A 128 -2.82 10.06 12.08
N GLN A 129 -1.90 9.14 11.78
CA GLN A 129 -1.39 8.19 12.78
C GLN A 129 -0.65 8.93 13.92
N VAL A 130 0.19 9.90 13.61
CA VAL A 130 0.89 10.71 14.60
C VAL A 130 -0.08 11.49 15.47
N LEU A 131 -1.05 12.22 14.87
CA LEU A 131 -2.09 12.95 15.60
C LEU A 131 -2.91 12.02 16.50
N THR A 132 -3.19 10.79 16.03
CA THR A 132 -3.91 9.79 16.81
C THR A 132 -3.14 9.41 18.08
N VAL A 133 -1.83 9.23 17.98
CA VAL A 133 -0.97 8.91 19.13
C VAL A 133 -0.94 10.08 20.12
N GLU A 134 -0.79 11.30 19.62
CA GLU A 134 -0.70 12.51 20.47
C GLU A 134 -2.01 12.85 21.19
N LEU A 135 -3.14 12.64 20.52
CA LEU A 135 -4.48 12.85 21.11
C LEU A 135 -4.95 11.67 21.97
N SER A 136 -4.08 10.65 22.16
CA SER A 136 -4.42 9.42 22.89
C SER A 136 -3.64 9.30 24.20
N SER A 137 -4.33 8.86 25.27
CA SER A 137 -3.64 8.39 26.47
C SER A 137 -2.79 7.14 26.15
N THR A 138 -1.75 6.90 26.93
CA THR A 138 -0.82 5.78 26.71
C THR A 138 -1.54 4.42 26.60
N THR A 139 -2.59 4.22 27.40
CA THR A 139 -3.39 3.00 27.43
C THR A 139 -4.28 2.82 26.18
N GLN A 140 -4.66 3.90 25.50
CA GLN A 140 -5.60 3.89 24.37
C GLN A 140 -4.91 3.99 23.00
N ARG A 141 -3.60 4.27 22.94
CA ARG A 141 -2.86 4.52 21.69
C ARG A 141 -3.02 3.41 20.69
N ILE A 142 -2.76 2.16 21.11
CA ILE A 142 -2.83 0.99 20.23
C ILE A 142 -4.25 0.81 19.70
N HIS A 143 -5.25 0.87 20.58
CA HIS A 143 -6.65 0.72 20.17
C HIS A 143 -7.07 1.78 19.14
N ARG A 144 -6.70 3.05 19.35
CA ARG A 144 -7.04 4.13 18.42
C ARG A 144 -6.28 4.04 17.09
N LEU A 145 -5.03 3.57 17.08
CA LEU A 145 -4.31 3.28 15.83
C LEU A 145 -4.97 2.17 15.03
N VAL A 146 -5.48 1.13 15.70
CA VAL A 146 -6.26 0.07 15.06
C VAL A 146 -7.55 0.63 14.43
N ILE A 147 -8.23 1.56 15.11
CA ILE A 147 -9.40 2.24 14.53
C ILE A 147 -9.03 3.03 13.27
N MET A 148 -7.88 3.72 13.23
CA MET A 148 -7.43 4.43 12.01
C MET A 148 -7.11 3.46 10.87
N ALA A 149 -6.44 2.35 11.17
CA ALA A 149 -6.18 1.31 10.17
C ALA A 149 -7.48 0.69 9.64
N ALA A 150 -8.45 0.44 10.53
CA ALA A 150 -9.79 -0.02 10.15
C ALA A 150 -10.51 1.00 9.26
N GLY A 151 -10.40 2.31 9.57
CA GLY A 151 -10.97 3.37 8.74
C GLY A 151 -10.42 3.33 7.31
N ALA A 152 -9.10 3.24 7.16
CA ALA A 152 -8.47 3.10 5.84
C ALA A 152 -8.90 1.82 5.12
N GLY A 153 -8.99 0.70 5.84
CA GLY A 153 -9.47 -0.58 5.30
C GLY A 153 -10.92 -0.52 4.83
N VAL A 154 -11.81 0.08 5.63
CA VAL A 154 -13.22 0.31 5.26
C VAL A 154 -13.32 1.19 4.02
N GLY A 155 -12.52 2.27 3.94
CA GLY A 155 -12.46 3.11 2.75
C GLY A 155 -12.04 2.35 1.52
N SER A 156 -11.02 1.52 1.61
CA SER A 156 -10.56 0.66 0.51
C SER A 156 -11.64 -0.36 0.10
N GLY A 157 -12.28 -1.01 1.07
CA GLY A 157 -13.39 -1.94 0.83
C GLY A 157 -14.59 -1.27 0.17
N LEU A 158 -14.95 -0.06 0.63
CA LEU A 158 -16.02 0.74 0.02
C LEU A 158 -15.71 1.08 -1.44
N SER A 159 -14.46 1.45 -1.74
CA SER A 159 -14.03 1.69 -3.11
C SER A 159 -14.18 0.45 -4.00
N ALA A 160 -13.80 -0.74 -3.50
CA ALA A 160 -13.98 -1.99 -4.21
C ALA A 160 -15.46 -2.33 -4.43
N ILE A 161 -16.31 -2.15 -3.42
CA ILE A 161 -17.75 -2.39 -3.50
C ILE A 161 -18.38 -1.45 -4.54
N LEU A 162 -18.09 -0.15 -4.48
CA LEU A 162 -18.65 0.81 -5.42
C LEU A 162 -18.19 0.54 -6.85
N HIS A 163 -16.90 0.16 -7.05
CA HIS A 163 -16.44 -0.32 -8.35
C HIS A 163 -17.24 -1.54 -8.82
N GLY A 164 -17.55 -2.49 -7.94
CA GLY A 164 -18.37 -3.66 -8.26
C GLY A 164 -19.84 -3.36 -8.61
N LEU A 165 -20.37 -2.25 -8.12
CA LEU A 165 -21.77 -1.82 -8.33
C LEU A 165 -21.94 -0.89 -9.53
N ILE A 166 -21.01 0.03 -9.75
CA ILE A 166 -21.05 1.02 -10.84
C ILE A 166 -20.59 0.32 -12.12
N ARG A 167 -21.48 0.23 -13.11
CA ARG A 167 -21.22 -0.48 -14.37
C ARG A 167 -21.34 0.46 -15.56
N GLY A 168 -20.67 0.09 -16.66
CA GLY A 168 -20.80 0.77 -17.95
C GLY A 168 -19.52 1.43 -18.43
N PRO A 169 -19.49 1.92 -19.69
CA PRO A 169 -18.35 2.60 -20.27
C PRO A 169 -17.98 3.85 -19.43
N GLY A 170 -16.74 3.89 -18.94
CA GLY A 170 -16.28 5.00 -18.11
C GLY A 170 -16.79 4.98 -16.66
N SER A 171 -17.21 3.81 -16.12
CA SER A 171 -17.64 3.61 -14.74
C SER A 171 -16.63 4.15 -13.71
N PHE A 172 -15.32 4.06 -13.98
CA PHE A 172 -14.26 4.62 -13.14
C PHE A 172 -14.39 6.13 -12.92
N ARG A 173 -14.98 6.87 -13.88
CA ARG A 173 -15.18 8.32 -13.76
C ARG A 173 -16.09 8.66 -12.58
N TRP A 174 -17.16 7.90 -12.39
CA TRP A 174 -18.07 8.07 -11.26
C TRP A 174 -17.39 7.73 -9.93
N LEU A 175 -16.57 6.66 -9.90
CA LEU A 175 -15.83 6.29 -8.70
C LEU A 175 -14.91 7.43 -8.23
N PHE A 176 -14.24 8.11 -9.17
CA PHE A 176 -13.36 9.25 -8.82
C PHE A 176 -14.13 10.54 -8.57
N ALA A 177 -15.24 10.79 -9.27
CA ALA A 177 -16.12 11.92 -8.98
C ALA A 177 -16.69 11.84 -7.54
N LEU A 178 -16.95 10.64 -7.03
CA LEU A 178 -17.40 10.45 -5.64
C LEU A 178 -16.36 10.92 -4.60
N THR A 179 -15.09 11.08 -4.94
CA THR A 179 -14.10 11.66 -4.02
C THR A 179 -14.36 13.16 -3.73
N LEU A 180 -15.20 13.82 -4.52
CA LEU A 180 -15.67 15.19 -4.21
C LEU A 180 -16.54 15.24 -2.95
N VAL A 181 -17.22 14.14 -2.60
CA VAL A 181 -18.02 14.09 -1.36
C VAL A 181 -17.14 14.29 -0.12
N PRO A 182 -16.08 13.53 0.11
CA PRO A 182 -15.18 13.81 1.23
C PRO A 182 -14.42 15.15 1.08
N VAL A 183 -14.17 15.67 -0.12
CA VAL A 183 -13.63 17.02 -0.29
C VAL A 183 -14.56 18.04 0.37
N ALA A 184 -15.86 17.99 0.07
CA ALA A 184 -16.83 18.93 0.59
C ALA A 184 -17.16 18.69 2.08
N ALA A 185 -17.31 17.42 2.49
CA ALA A 185 -17.81 17.07 3.81
C ALA A 185 -16.71 16.98 4.88
N ILE A 186 -15.54 16.43 4.55
CA ILE A 186 -14.50 16.11 5.54
C ILE A 186 -13.45 17.20 5.64
N THR A 187 -13.00 17.75 4.51
CA THR A 187 -11.91 18.74 4.51
C THR A 187 -12.20 19.97 5.40
N PRO A 188 -13.41 20.57 5.42
CA PRO A 188 -13.72 21.66 6.33
C PRO A 188 -13.64 21.26 7.81
N LEU A 189 -14.03 20.02 8.13
CA LEU A 189 -14.08 19.53 9.51
C LEU A 189 -12.68 19.29 10.11
N VAL A 190 -11.64 19.17 9.28
CA VAL A 190 -10.25 19.01 9.76
C VAL A 190 -9.84 20.19 10.64
N SER A 191 -10.34 21.40 10.38
CA SER A 191 -10.05 22.59 11.19
C SER A 191 -10.56 22.47 12.64
N SER A 192 -11.48 21.56 12.92
CA SER A 192 -11.99 21.28 14.29
C SER A 192 -11.07 20.36 15.11
N ILE A 193 -10.03 19.80 14.48
CA ILE A 193 -9.02 18.98 15.16
C ILE A 193 -8.02 19.93 15.85
N PRO A 194 -7.74 19.75 17.15
CA PRO A 194 -6.75 20.58 17.85
C PRO A 194 -5.38 20.50 17.16
N GLU A 195 -4.71 21.64 17.04
CA GLU A 195 -3.35 21.68 16.52
C GLU A 195 -2.40 21.06 17.57
N SER A 196 -1.50 20.21 17.10
CA SER A 196 -0.49 19.58 17.94
C SER A 196 0.67 20.56 18.20
N PRO A 197 1.32 20.48 19.39
CA PRO A 197 2.52 21.26 19.65
C PRO A 197 3.58 21.01 18.58
N ARG A 198 4.18 22.11 18.10
CA ARG A 198 5.27 22.03 17.12
C ARG A 198 6.48 21.44 17.80
N HIS A 199 7.03 20.39 17.23
CA HIS A 199 8.33 19.85 17.63
C HIS A 199 9.36 20.40 16.63
N GLY A 200 10.34 21.17 17.14
CA GLY A 200 11.34 21.81 16.30
C GLY A 200 12.42 20.84 15.81
N ASP A 201 12.90 21.12 14.62
CA ASP A 201 14.29 21.04 14.11
C ASP A 201 15.00 19.69 13.93
N GLU A 202 14.46 18.54 14.19
CA GLU A 202 15.10 17.32 13.73
C GLU A 202 14.68 16.96 12.30
N PHE A 203 15.31 17.61 11.32
CA PHE A 203 15.31 17.10 9.95
C PHE A 203 15.86 15.67 9.93
N LEU A 204 15.17 14.76 9.22
CA LEU A 204 15.70 13.45 8.85
C LEU A 204 17.06 13.62 8.15
N ARG A 205 18.14 13.55 8.92
CA ARG A 205 19.50 13.52 8.38
C ARG A 205 19.72 12.12 7.80
N LEU A 206 19.40 11.93 6.53
CA LEU A 206 19.62 10.67 5.79
C LEU A 206 21.10 10.23 5.72
N GLY A 207 22.03 11.05 6.27
CA GLY A 207 23.47 10.91 6.05
C GLY A 207 24.27 10.07 7.04
N ALA A 208 23.81 9.82 8.25
CA ALA A 208 24.71 9.36 9.31
C ALA A 208 24.30 8.03 9.96
N VAL A 209 24.29 6.94 9.18
CA VAL A 209 24.25 5.60 9.79
C VAL A 209 25.67 5.14 10.10
N PRO A 210 25.99 4.80 11.37
CA PRO A 210 27.28 4.29 11.78
C PRO A 210 27.69 3.06 10.96
N ARG A 211 29.00 2.87 10.76
CA ARG A 211 29.53 1.79 9.92
C ARG A 211 29.12 0.40 10.41
N ASP A 212 29.05 0.20 11.71
CA ASP A 212 28.62 -1.03 12.38
C ASP A 212 27.14 -1.37 12.17
N ALA A 213 26.28 -0.36 11.98
CA ALA A 213 24.85 -0.53 11.72
C ALA A 213 24.51 -0.67 10.23
N ARG A 214 25.45 -0.37 9.30
CA ARG A 214 25.18 -0.39 7.86
C ARG A 214 24.82 -1.76 7.33
N ALA A 215 25.51 -2.81 7.75
CA ALA A 215 25.23 -4.18 7.31
C ALA A 215 23.81 -4.63 7.71
N ARG A 216 23.39 -4.29 8.95
CA ARG A 216 22.03 -4.55 9.45
C ARG A 216 20.99 -3.76 8.66
N LEU A 217 21.27 -2.48 8.38
CA LEU A 217 20.41 -1.62 7.59
C LEU A 217 20.22 -2.17 6.17
N ILE A 218 21.29 -2.58 5.50
CA ILE A 218 21.24 -3.17 4.16
C ILE A 218 20.36 -4.44 4.17
N ALA A 219 20.55 -5.33 5.16
CA ALA A 219 19.76 -6.55 5.25
C ALA A 219 18.26 -6.26 5.42
N VAL A 220 17.88 -5.35 6.31
CA VAL A 220 16.45 -5.01 6.52
C VAL A 220 15.88 -4.20 5.35
N ALA A 221 16.68 -3.34 4.73
CA ALA A 221 16.28 -2.62 3.52
C ALA A 221 16.02 -3.59 2.35
N LEU A 222 16.84 -4.63 2.19
CA LEU A 222 16.61 -5.68 1.20
C LEU A 222 15.35 -6.50 1.50
N VAL A 223 15.03 -6.77 2.77
CA VAL A 223 13.75 -7.39 3.16
C VAL A 223 12.58 -6.53 2.71
N ALA A 224 12.64 -5.22 2.97
CA ALA A 224 11.59 -4.29 2.54
C ALA A 224 11.51 -4.18 1.02
N PHE A 225 12.64 -4.16 0.33
CA PHE A 225 12.72 -4.15 -1.14
C PHE A 225 12.08 -5.42 -1.72
N ALA A 226 12.47 -6.60 -1.25
CA ALA A 226 11.92 -7.87 -1.73
C ALA A 226 10.42 -7.99 -1.47
N ALA A 227 9.97 -7.60 -0.26
CA ALA A 227 8.55 -7.54 0.05
C ALA A 227 7.79 -6.57 -0.87
N GLY A 228 8.35 -5.40 -1.13
CA GLY A 228 7.80 -4.43 -2.08
C GLY A 228 7.70 -5.00 -3.50
N MET A 229 8.76 -5.66 -3.96
CA MET A 229 8.82 -6.27 -5.29
C MET A 229 7.72 -7.31 -5.54
N VAL A 230 7.34 -8.06 -4.50
CA VAL A 230 6.25 -9.04 -4.57
C VAL A 230 4.89 -8.37 -4.37
N THR A 231 4.72 -7.57 -3.32
CA THR A 231 3.42 -7.00 -2.96
C THR A 231 2.94 -5.90 -3.90
N GLY A 232 3.85 -5.17 -4.53
CA GLY A 232 3.51 -4.14 -5.51
C GLY A 232 2.64 -4.69 -6.64
N PRO A 233 3.14 -5.62 -7.45
CA PRO A 233 2.36 -6.22 -8.52
C PRO A 233 1.23 -7.13 -8.01
N ALA A 234 1.40 -7.85 -6.91
CA ALA A 234 0.36 -8.70 -6.34
C ALA A 234 -0.94 -7.93 -6.08
N ASN A 235 -0.84 -6.71 -5.60
CA ASN A 235 -1.99 -5.84 -5.40
C ASN A 235 -2.32 -5.00 -6.64
N GLY A 236 -1.31 -4.48 -7.34
CA GLY A 236 -1.50 -3.56 -8.46
C GLY A 236 -2.21 -4.18 -9.67
N PHE A 237 -1.90 -5.43 -9.98
CA PHE A 237 -2.51 -6.15 -11.11
C PHE A 237 -3.70 -7.03 -10.72
N ALA A 238 -4.09 -7.09 -9.43
CA ALA A 238 -5.13 -8.01 -8.96
C ALA A 238 -6.46 -7.84 -9.70
N PHE A 239 -6.97 -6.63 -9.84
CA PHE A 239 -8.23 -6.38 -10.55
C PHE A 239 -8.11 -6.59 -12.06
N VAL A 240 -7.01 -6.14 -12.67
CA VAL A 240 -6.71 -6.36 -14.09
C VAL A 240 -6.69 -7.86 -14.39
N TYR A 241 -6.05 -8.65 -13.55
CA TYR A 241 -5.98 -10.10 -13.72
C TYR A 241 -7.34 -10.78 -13.48
N ALA A 242 -8.00 -10.46 -12.38
CA ALA A 242 -9.27 -11.08 -12.01
C ALA A 242 -10.39 -10.78 -13.01
N GLU A 243 -10.56 -9.52 -13.37
CA GLU A 243 -11.64 -9.07 -14.24
C GLU A 243 -11.26 -9.15 -15.73
N GLY A 244 -10.05 -8.73 -16.07
CA GLY A 244 -9.56 -8.68 -17.45
C GLY A 244 -9.27 -10.06 -18.01
N ILE A 245 -8.53 -10.89 -17.28
CA ILE A 245 -8.06 -12.21 -17.75
C ILE A 245 -8.98 -13.34 -17.30
N LEU A 246 -9.24 -13.46 -15.99
CA LEU A 246 -10.08 -14.55 -15.46
C LEU A 246 -11.59 -14.32 -15.68
N LYS A 247 -11.97 -13.14 -16.15
CA LYS A 247 -13.38 -12.76 -16.42
C LYS A 247 -14.27 -12.96 -15.19
N LEU A 248 -13.76 -12.63 -14.01
CA LEU A 248 -14.57 -12.56 -12.80
C LEU A 248 -15.41 -11.28 -12.82
N ALA A 249 -16.65 -11.38 -12.37
CA ALA A 249 -17.49 -10.20 -12.26
C ALA A 249 -16.95 -9.22 -11.21
N PRO A 250 -16.98 -7.89 -11.43
CA PRO A 250 -16.43 -6.90 -10.51
C PRO A 250 -16.94 -7.02 -9.07
N HIS A 251 -18.23 -7.33 -8.87
CA HIS A 251 -18.80 -7.55 -7.54
C HIS A 251 -18.23 -8.79 -6.83
N VAL A 252 -17.84 -9.83 -7.58
CA VAL A 252 -17.17 -11.02 -7.02
C VAL A 252 -15.77 -10.65 -6.56
N VAL A 253 -15.02 -9.88 -7.37
CA VAL A 253 -13.68 -9.40 -6.99
C VAL A 253 -13.77 -8.50 -5.77
N ALA A 254 -14.75 -7.60 -5.70
CA ALA A 254 -15.03 -6.79 -4.53
C ALA A 254 -15.28 -7.65 -3.27
N GLY A 255 -16.10 -8.71 -3.40
CA GLY A 255 -16.36 -9.67 -2.33
C GLY A 255 -15.09 -10.36 -1.83
N ILE A 256 -14.20 -10.78 -2.75
CA ILE A 256 -12.90 -11.39 -2.41
C ILE A 256 -12.03 -10.40 -1.62
N VAL A 257 -11.96 -9.14 -2.05
CA VAL A 257 -11.18 -8.10 -1.37
C VAL A 257 -11.72 -7.85 0.05
N VAL A 258 -13.04 -7.73 0.21
CA VAL A 258 -13.65 -7.55 1.53
C VAL A 258 -13.43 -8.77 2.42
N ALA A 259 -13.64 -9.98 1.89
CA ALA A 259 -13.41 -11.21 2.65
C ALA A 259 -11.95 -11.39 3.05
N SER A 260 -10.99 -10.92 2.24
CA SER A 260 -9.57 -10.99 2.55
C SER A 260 -9.16 -10.17 3.78
N ALA A 261 -9.99 -9.22 4.22
CA ALA A 261 -9.75 -8.50 5.47
C ALA A 261 -9.73 -9.44 6.70
N ALA A 262 -10.54 -10.51 6.67
CA ALA A 262 -10.53 -11.51 7.75
C ALA A 262 -9.21 -12.29 7.80
N THR A 263 -8.67 -12.69 6.64
CA THR A 263 -7.36 -13.37 6.57
C THR A 263 -6.22 -12.42 6.95
N GLY A 264 -6.31 -11.14 6.57
CA GLY A 264 -5.36 -10.12 7.01
C GLY A 264 -5.33 -9.96 8.53
N LEU A 265 -6.50 -9.92 9.17
CA LEU A 265 -6.61 -9.86 10.63
C LEU A 265 -6.05 -11.14 11.29
N ALA A 266 -6.36 -12.32 10.74
CA ALA A 266 -5.79 -13.59 11.20
C ALA A 266 -4.25 -13.57 11.10
N GLY A 267 -3.69 -13.04 10.00
CA GLY A 267 -2.26 -12.85 9.82
C GLY A 267 -1.62 -11.94 10.87
N LEU A 268 -2.29 -10.83 11.21
CA LEU A 268 -1.83 -9.90 12.27
C LEU A 268 -1.76 -10.61 13.63
N ILE A 269 -2.78 -11.41 13.98
CA ILE A 269 -2.82 -12.18 15.23
C ILE A 269 -1.70 -13.23 15.22
N ALA A 270 -1.56 -13.96 14.11
CA ALA A 270 -0.51 -14.97 13.93
C ALA A 270 0.90 -14.37 14.02
N SER A 271 1.10 -13.15 13.48
CA SER A 271 2.38 -12.43 13.56
C SER A 271 2.85 -12.26 15.01
N ARG A 272 1.94 -11.84 15.89
CA ARG A 272 2.26 -11.69 17.31
C ARG A 272 2.63 -13.04 17.94
N ALA A 273 1.83 -14.08 17.71
CA ALA A 273 2.06 -15.40 18.28
C ALA A 273 3.38 -16.02 17.81
N LEU A 274 3.65 -15.98 16.49
CA LEU A 274 4.90 -16.51 15.94
C LEU A 274 6.13 -15.70 16.38
N ALA A 275 6.04 -14.35 16.36
CA ALA A 275 7.15 -13.51 16.78
C ALA A 275 7.55 -13.76 18.25
N HIS A 276 6.59 -14.14 19.11
CA HIS A 276 6.88 -14.57 20.47
C HIS A 276 7.41 -16.02 20.57
N ALA A 277 6.91 -16.92 19.74
CA ALA A 277 7.28 -18.34 19.79
C ALA A 277 8.65 -18.62 19.16
N ILE A 278 8.87 -18.15 17.92
CA ILE A 278 10.05 -18.48 17.09
C ILE A 278 10.96 -17.29 16.78
N GLY A 279 10.60 -16.08 17.24
CA GLY A 279 11.36 -14.84 17.02
C GLY A 279 10.91 -14.03 15.81
N ARG A 280 11.36 -12.75 15.78
CA ARG A 280 10.97 -11.78 14.71
C ARG A 280 11.57 -12.16 13.37
N ARG A 281 12.84 -12.55 13.36
CA ARG A 281 13.58 -12.91 12.14
C ARG A 281 12.93 -14.09 11.41
N ALA A 282 12.62 -15.18 12.13
CA ALA A 282 11.97 -16.34 11.55
C ALA A 282 10.56 -16.02 11.04
N THR A 283 9.79 -15.23 11.79
CA THR A 283 8.45 -14.78 11.38
C THR A 283 8.50 -13.95 10.10
N VAL A 284 9.49 -13.05 9.96
CA VAL A 284 9.73 -12.27 8.74
C VAL A 284 10.05 -13.18 7.56
N ALA A 285 10.94 -14.17 7.75
CA ALA A 285 11.31 -15.11 6.69
C ALA A 285 10.10 -15.93 6.20
N ILE A 286 9.30 -16.45 7.12
CA ILE A 286 8.07 -17.19 6.80
C ILE A 286 7.07 -16.30 6.08
N GLY A 287 6.82 -15.10 6.61
CA GLY A 287 5.87 -14.14 6.01
C GLY A 287 6.27 -13.72 4.59
N LEU A 288 7.56 -13.42 4.38
CA LEU A 288 8.09 -13.04 3.07
C LEU A 288 8.02 -14.19 2.07
N SER A 289 8.35 -15.41 2.48
CA SER A 289 8.23 -16.60 1.64
C SER A 289 6.77 -16.91 1.30
N ALA A 290 5.86 -16.78 2.28
CA ALA A 290 4.43 -16.95 2.05
C ALA A 290 3.86 -15.92 1.08
N LEU A 291 4.26 -14.65 1.17
CA LEU A 291 3.89 -13.60 0.20
C LEU A 291 4.30 -13.99 -1.23
N ALA A 292 5.50 -14.50 -1.39
CA ALA A 292 6.02 -14.90 -2.68
C ALA A 292 5.22 -16.09 -3.27
N VAL A 293 5.04 -17.14 -2.50
CA VAL A 293 4.30 -18.34 -2.93
C VAL A 293 2.85 -17.99 -3.27
N THR A 294 2.17 -17.26 -2.40
CA THR A 294 0.75 -16.91 -2.61
C THR A 294 0.53 -15.98 -3.81
N SER A 295 1.49 -15.08 -4.09
CA SER A 295 1.46 -14.27 -5.32
C SER A 295 1.55 -15.16 -6.56
N THR A 296 2.47 -16.15 -6.59
CA THR A 296 2.56 -17.09 -7.71
C THR A 296 1.29 -17.91 -7.88
N VAL A 297 0.72 -18.39 -6.80
CA VAL A 297 -0.54 -19.15 -6.81
C VAL A 297 -1.68 -18.28 -7.35
N ALA A 298 -1.79 -17.03 -6.90
CA ALA A 298 -2.82 -16.11 -7.36
C ALA A 298 -2.78 -15.90 -8.89
N TYR A 299 -1.59 -15.82 -9.47
CA TYR A 299 -1.39 -15.56 -10.90
C TYR A 299 -1.21 -16.82 -11.76
N SER A 300 -1.51 -18.02 -11.25
CA SER A 300 -1.25 -19.29 -11.93
C SER A 300 -2.27 -19.71 -13.00
N GLY A 301 -3.36 -18.96 -13.20
CA GLY A 301 -4.29 -19.17 -14.33
C GLY A 301 -5.70 -19.67 -13.95
N GLY A 302 -5.97 -19.95 -12.69
CA GLY A 302 -7.27 -20.44 -12.22
C GLY A 302 -8.06 -19.44 -11.38
N ARG A 303 -9.39 -19.45 -11.45
CA ARG A 303 -10.25 -18.62 -10.57
C ARG A 303 -10.07 -18.99 -9.11
N VAL A 304 -10.05 -20.29 -8.81
CA VAL A 304 -9.86 -20.79 -7.44
C VAL A 304 -8.46 -20.43 -6.94
N SER A 305 -7.42 -20.62 -7.75
CA SER A 305 -6.05 -20.27 -7.38
C SER A 305 -5.89 -18.77 -7.14
N PHE A 306 -6.60 -17.91 -7.91
CA PHE A 306 -6.62 -16.47 -7.63
C PHE A 306 -7.25 -16.17 -6.28
N VAL A 307 -8.44 -16.71 -5.99
CA VAL A 307 -9.14 -16.48 -4.72
C VAL A 307 -8.28 -16.92 -3.53
N LEU A 308 -7.78 -18.15 -3.56
CA LEU A 308 -6.95 -18.70 -2.47
C LEU A 308 -5.62 -17.94 -2.35
N GLY A 309 -4.92 -17.72 -3.46
CA GLY A 309 -3.65 -17.01 -3.47
C GLY A 309 -3.78 -15.57 -2.99
N TYR A 310 -4.84 -14.86 -3.39
CA TYR A 310 -5.08 -13.48 -2.97
C TYR A 310 -5.44 -13.42 -1.47
N MET A 311 -6.41 -14.22 -1.02
CA MET A 311 -6.86 -14.21 0.38
C MET A 311 -5.73 -14.63 1.34
N ILE A 312 -5.02 -15.72 1.04
CA ILE A 312 -3.89 -16.17 1.86
C ILE A 312 -2.74 -15.17 1.76
N GLY A 313 -2.54 -14.55 0.60
CA GLY A 313 -1.56 -13.48 0.40
C GLY A 313 -1.79 -12.26 1.28
N VAL A 314 -3.04 -11.82 1.44
CA VAL A 314 -3.40 -10.75 2.39
C VAL A 314 -3.10 -11.20 3.83
N GLY A 315 -3.38 -12.45 4.18
CA GLY A 315 -2.99 -13.04 5.47
C GLY A 315 -1.47 -13.06 5.67
N ALA A 316 -0.72 -13.45 4.64
CA ALA A 316 0.75 -13.44 4.68
C ALA A 316 1.31 -12.02 4.84
N ALA A 317 0.69 -11.01 4.22
CA ALA A 317 1.03 -9.61 4.42
C ALA A 317 0.77 -9.15 5.87
N GLY A 318 -0.36 -9.57 6.44
CA GLY A 318 -0.68 -9.35 7.85
C GLY A 318 0.32 -10.02 8.80
N LEU A 319 0.81 -11.21 8.45
CA LEU A 319 1.86 -11.90 9.20
C LEU A 319 3.22 -11.18 9.11
N PHE A 320 3.60 -10.77 7.91
CA PHE A 320 4.91 -10.18 7.61
C PHE A 320 5.08 -8.77 8.20
N ALA A 321 4.12 -7.88 7.97
CA ALA A 321 4.30 -6.44 8.18
C ALA A 321 4.63 -6.06 9.64
N PRO A 322 3.93 -6.55 10.68
CA PRO A 322 4.27 -6.22 12.07
C PRO A 322 5.63 -6.76 12.50
N ALA A 323 5.95 -8.00 12.10
CA ALA A 323 7.23 -8.62 12.43
C ALA A 323 8.41 -7.90 11.77
N ALA A 324 8.27 -7.50 10.50
CA ALA A 324 9.27 -6.72 9.78
C ALA A 324 9.45 -5.31 10.37
N SER A 325 8.35 -4.66 10.78
CA SER A 325 8.38 -3.38 11.46
C SER A 325 9.09 -3.46 12.80
N ALA A 326 8.77 -4.47 13.63
CA ALA A 326 9.43 -4.70 14.90
C ALA A 326 10.92 -4.96 14.70
N LEU A 327 11.30 -5.91 13.84
CA LEU A 327 12.69 -6.22 13.54
C LEU A 327 13.47 -4.97 13.10
N SER A 328 12.90 -4.16 12.18
CA SER A 328 13.53 -2.95 11.65
C SER A 328 13.70 -1.82 12.67
N THR A 329 12.94 -1.83 13.75
CA THR A 329 13.03 -0.82 14.81
C THR A 329 13.87 -1.28 16.00
N GLU A 330 13.79 -2.56 16.37
CA GLU A 330 14.44 -3.12 17.54
C GLU A 330 15.96 -3.30 17.37
N ILE A 331 16.45 -3.52 16.14
CA ILE A 331 17.90 -3.72 15.89
C ILE A 331 18.72 -2.42 15.82
N PHE A 332 18.08 -1.26 15.91
CA PHE A 332 18.75 0.04 15.85
C PHE A 332 18.59 0.82 17.15
N SER A 333 19.68 1.48 17.58
CA SER A 333 19.65 2.40 18.70
C SER A 333 18.71 3.58 18.45
N ARG A 334 18.21 4.21 19.52
CA ARG A 334 17.28 5.35 19.45
C ARG A 334 17.75 6.48 18.52
N ARG A 335 19.07 6.73 18.47
CA ARG A 335 19.71 7.78 17.66
C ARG A 335 19.54 7.59 16.15
N VAL A 336 19.58 6.35 15.66
CA VAL A 336 19.57 6.04 14.22
C VAL A 336 18.27 5.39 13.75
N ARG A 337 17.35 5.10 14.66
CA ARG A 337 16.11 4.37 14.37
C ARG A 337 15.25 5.06 13.34
N SER A 338 15.04 6.38 13.45
CA SER A 338 14.24 7.16 12.49
C SER A 338 14.90 7.20 11.11
N THR A 339 16.21 7.40 11.05
CA THR A 339 16.98 7.37 9.80
C THR A 339 16.93 5.99 9.15
N ALA A 340 17.09 4.92 9.92
CA ALA A 340 16.98 3.55 9.44
C ALA A 340 15.58 3.25 8.91
N ALA A 341 14.53 3.64 9.64
CA ALA A 341 13.14 3.48 9.19
C ALA A 341 12.87 4.20 7.85
N GLY A 342 13.43 5.40 7.65
CA GLY A 342 13.34 6.13 6.39
C GLY A 342 14.00 5.38 5.23
N TRP A 343 15.20 4.82 5.42
CA TRP A 343 15.86 3.99 4.40
C TRP A 343 15.12 2.70 4.10
N VAL A 344 14.55 2.04 5.10
CA VAL A 344 13.73 0.84 4.93
C VAL A 344 12.46 1.16 4.13
N ALA A 345 11.79 2.27 4.44
CA ALA A 345 10.61 2.71 3.70
C ALA A 345 10.95 3.04 2.23
N LEU A 346 12.05 3.75 2.00
CA LEU A 346 12.57 4.03 0.65
C LEU A 346 12.82 2.73 -0.13
N ALA A 347 13.50 1.76 0.46
CA ALA A 347 13.78 0.47 -0.17
C ALA A 347 12.49 -0.28 -0.52
N GLY A 348 11.48 -0.28 0.35
CA GLY A 348 10.17 -0.87 0.08
C GLY A 348 9.43 -0.22 -1.09
N ILE A 349 9.51 1.11 -1.20
CA ILE A 349 8.91 1.86 -2.33
C ILE A 349 9.65 1.54 -3.62
N LEU A 350 10.98 1.53 -3.60
CA LEU A 350 11.79 1.19 -4.77
C LEU A 350 11.55 -0.26 -5.21
N GLY A 351 11.44 -1.21 -4.26
CA GLY A 351 11.08 -2.59 -4.54
C GLY A 351 9.71 -2.70 -5.22
N ALA A 352 8.68 -2.03 -4.68
CA ALA A 352 7.36 -2.04 -5.29
C ALA A 352 7.34 -1.39 -6.68
N THR A 353 8.10 -0.32 -6.88
CA THR A 353 8.27 0.34 -8.18
C THR A 353 8.91 -0.61 -9.20
N ALA A 354 10.02 -1.25 -8.82
CA ALA A 354 10.72 -2.20 -9.68
C ALA A 354 9.85 -3.43 -9.97
N GLY A 355 9.16 -3.97 -8.96
CA GLY A 355 8.26 -5.11 -9.11
C GLY A 355 7.11 -4.84 -10.07
N LEU A 356 6.46 -3.68 -9.97
CA LEU A 356 5.37 -3.27 -10.86
C LEU A 356 5.83 -3.12 -12.32
N ALA A 357 6.96 -2.44 -12.54
CA ALA A 357 7.52 -2.26 -13.87
C ALA A 357 7.94 -3.60 -14.48
N LEU A 358 8.66 -4.42 -13.73
CA LEU A 358 9.15 -5.72 -14.17
C LEU A 358 8.00 -6.69 -14.48
N PHE A 359 7.01 -6.77 -13.60
CA PHE A 359 5.83 -7.60 -13.80
C PHE A 359 5.08 -7.23 -15.08
N GLY A 360 4.92 -5.93 -15.35
CA GLY A 360 4.27 -5.44 -16.56
C GLY A 360 5.05 -5.78 -17.83
N VAL A 361 6.36 -5.52 -17.84
CA VAL A 361 7.24 -5.80 -19.00
C VAL A 361 7.31 -7.30 -19.30
N VAL A 362 7.51 -8.13 -18.26
CA VAL A 362 7.52 -9.60 -18.43
C VAL A 362 6.14 -10.11 -18.81
N GLY A 363 5.06 -9.48 -18.33
CA GLY A 363 3.69 -9.80 -18.74
C GLY A 363 3.44 -9.64 -20.24
N ASP A 364 4.06 -8.65 -20.87
CA ASP A 364 3.94 -8.44 -22.32
C ASP A 364 4.72 -9.47 -23.12
N SER A 365 5.80 -10.05 -22.56
CA SER A 365 6.60 -11.07 -23.25
C SER A 365 5.93 -12.46 -23.26
N VAL A 366 4.89 -12.66 -22.47
CA VAL A 366 4.12 -13.92 -22.43
C VAL A 366 3.21 -13.99 -23.65
N HIS A 367 3.70 -14.55 -24.75
CA HIS A 367 2.92 -14.82 -25.94
C HIS A 367 2.20 -16.17 -25.78
N VAL A 368 0.93 -16.15 -25.53
CA VAL A 368 0.10 -17.37 -25.45
C VAL A 368 -1.19 -17.15 -26.24
N ALA A 369 -1.62 -18.17 -26.95
CA ALA A 369 -2.89 -18.17 -27.72
C ALA A 369 -4.12 -17.86 -26.85
N ALA A 370 -4.02 -18.03 -25.54
CA ALA A 370 -4.93 -17.51 -24.52
C ALA A 370 -4.12 -17.20 -23.25
N VAL A 371 -3.94 -15.93 -22.92
CA VAL A 371 -3.27 -15.54 -21.68
C VAL A 371 -4.21 -15.86 -20.52
N THR A 372 -3.97 -16.98 -19.85
CA THR A 372 -4.69 -17.34 -18.61
C THR A 372 -3.81 -17.23 -17.39
N SER A 373 -2.48 -17.24 -17.56
CA SER A 373 -1.52 -17.26 -16.45
C SER A 373 -0.48 -16.15 -16.56
N LEU A 374 -0.28 -15.41 -15.48
CA LEU A 374 0.80 -14.45 -15.27
C LEU A 374 1.82 -15.00 -14.23
N ARG A 375 1.96 -16.34 -14.18
CA ARG A 375 2.87 -17.00 -13.25
C ARG A 375 4.32 -16.59 -13.47
N LEU A 376 4.77 -16.48 -14.72
CA LEU A 376 6.14 -16.08 -15.03
C LEU A 376 6.46 -14.66 -14.54
N PRO A 377 5.66 -13.62 -14.85
CA PRO A 377 5.83 -12.30 -14.25
C PRO A 377 5.89 -12.34 -12.71
N ALA A 378 5.02 -13.12 -12.06
CA ALA A 378 5.03 -13.26 -10.61
C ALA A 378 6.33 -13.90 -10.09
N LEU A 379 6.85 -14.97 -10.74
CA LEU A 379 8.10 -15.62 -10.36
C LEU A 379 9.31 -14.69 -10.50
N VAL A 380 9.36 -13.86 -11.53
CA VAL A 380 10.48 -12.93 -11.74
C VAL A 380 10.57 -11.90 -10.60
N THR A 381 9.47 -11.54 -9.97
CA THR A 381 9.49 -10.64 -8.80
C THR A 381 10.16 -11.25 -7.56
N PHE A 382 10.49 -12.56 -7.58
CA PHE A 382 11.17 -13.27 -6.48
C PHE A 382 12.70 -13.20 -6.57
N LEU A 383 13.26 -12.66 -7.64
CA LEU A 383 14.72 -12.58 -7.81
C LEU A 383 15.46 -12.11 -6.54
N PRO A 384 15.01 -11.07 -5.81
CA PRO A 384 15.67 -10.64 -4.58
C PRO A 384 15.37 -11.53 -3.36
N LEU A 385 14.43 -12.49 -3.43
CA LEU A 385 14.01 -13.27 -2.26
C LEU A 385 15.13 -14.14 -1.69
N LEU A 386 15.81 -14.91 -2.53
CA LEU A 386 16.87 -15.81 -2.09
C LEU A 386 18.04 -15.08 -1.41
N PRO A 387 18.66 -14.04 -2.04
CA PRO A 387 19.72 -13.29 -1.40
C PRO A 387 19.22 -12.57 -0.13
N THR A 388 17.96 -12.12 -0.10
CA THR A 388 17.38 -11.49 1.08
C THR A 388 17.25 -12.46 2.24
N LEU A 389 16.75 -13.68 2.00
CA LEU A 389 16.64 -14.72 3.04
C LEU A 389 18.03 -15.14 3.55
N ALA A 390 19.02 -15.27 2.67
CA ALA A 390 20.39 -15.57 3.05
C ALA A 390 21.02 -14.48 3.92
N LEU A 391 20.76 -13.22 3.61
CA LEU A 391 21.25 -12.09 4.42
C LEU A 391 20.48 -11.95 5.73
N LEU A 392 19.20 -12.29 5.75
CA LEU A 392 18.38 -12.24 6.96
C LEU A 392 18.91 -13.18 8.04
N VAL A 393 19.54 -14.29 7.67
CA VAL A 393 20.21 -15.21 8.64
C VAL A 393 21.31 -14.51 9.42
N ARG A 394 21.94 -13.49 8.86
CA ARG A 394 23.03 -12.71 9.51
C ARG A 394 22.50 -11.56 10.40
N VAL A 395 21.20 -11.25 10.32
CA VAL A 395 20.59 -10.24 11.20
C VAL A 395 20.41 -10.84 12.59
N PRO A 396 20.84 -10.16 13.67
CA PRO A 396 20.63 -10.64 15.02
C PRO A 396 19.13 -10.76 15.32
N GLU A 397 18.75 -11.79 16.10
CA GLU A 397 17.38 -11.89 16.60
C GLU A 397 17.18 -10.82 17.70
N SER A 398 16.07 -10.10 17.62
CA SER A 398 15.77 -9.03 18.58
C SER A 398 14.89 -9.47 19.74
N ARG A 399 14.51 -10.77 19.80
CA ARG A 399 13.67 -11.32 20.86
C ARG A 399 14.37 -11.23 22.21
N GLY A 400 13.77 -10.51 23.18
CA GLY A 400 14.29 -10.43 24.55
C GLY A 400 15.54 -9.58 24.71
N VAL A 401 15.89 -8.76 23.72
CA VAL A 401 16.94 -7.76 23.83
C VAL A 401 16.34 -6.47 24.38
N ASP A 402 16.74 -6.09 25.59
CA ASP A 402 16.43 -4.77 26.13
C ASP A 402 17.12 -3.70 25.25
N ILE A 403 16.33 -2.78 24.74
CA ILE A 403 16.81 -1.74 23.85
C ILE A 403 17.12 -0.50 24.71
N ASP A 404 18.39 -0.29 24.99
CA ASP A 404 18.90 0.95 25.61
C ASP A 404 18.64 2.20 24.77
#